data_bb0587a482c6abf7268e7156ef99e16f
#
_entry.id   bb0587a482c6abf7268e7156ef99e16f
#
_cell.length_a   1.000
_cell.length_b   1.000
_cell.length_c   1.000
_cell.angle_alpha   90.00
_cell.angle_beta   90.00
_cell.angle_gamma   90.00
#
_symmetry.space_group_name_H-M   'P 1'
#
loop_
_entity.id
_entity.type
_entity.pdbx_description
1 polymer ?
#
loop_
_entity_poly.entity_id
_entity_poly.type
_entity_poly.pdbx_seq_one_letter_code
_entity_poly.pdbx_strand_id
1 'polypeptide(L)'
;MSIFGTSAKYIDALSKSNVVPKNHLTSSNLRTICSTGSPLSPDSYDYILNNIKSDVQIASISGGTDLLSCFVLSNPLSPVIKGQIQCRALAMDVDIFNEYGDSLVNMEGELVCKIPFPSMPIKFWNDQNDTKYKEAYFEKFKGIWCHGDWAKITERGTVVIYGRSDATLNPGGVRIGTAEIYNTVEKLNEIAESIVCLLYTSDAADDWSS
;
A
#
# COMPACT_ATOMS: atom_id res chain seq x y z
N MET A 1 23.74 6.72 10.45
CA MET A 1 22.29 6.76 10.13
C MET A 1 21.64 5.56 10.83
N SER A 2 20.56 5.77 11.57
CA SER A 2 19.84 4.70 12.30
C SER A 2 18.53 4.29 11.64
N ILE A 3 17.92 5.19 10.88
CA ILE A 3 16.68 4.95 10.11
C ILE A 3 16.93 5.37 8.68
N PHE A 4 16.52 4.50 7.75
CA PHE A 4 16.55 4.78 6.32
C PHE A 4 15.13 4.68 5.76
N GLY A 5 14.60 5.77 5.24
CA GLY A 5 13.30 5.85 4.58
C GLY A 5 13.46 5.84 3.07
N THR A 6 12.66 5.01 2.38
CA THR A 6 12.70 4.88 0.92
C THR A 6 11.36 4.39 0.36
N SER A 7 11.28 4.13 -0.93
CA SER A 7 10.14 3.50 -1.58
C SER A 7 10.40 2.01 -1.84
N ALA A 8 9.33 1.23 -1.99
CA ALA A 8 9.42 -0.16 -2.41
C ALA A 8 10.10 -0.28 -3.77
N LYS A 9 9.78 0.60 -4.71
CA LYS A 9 10.40 0.67 -6.06
C LYS A 9 11.92 0.87 -6.00
N TYR A 10 12.43 1.65 -5.04
CA TYR A 10 13.88 1.82 -4.88
C TYR A 10 14.56 0.52 -4.43
N ILE A 11 13.93 -0.21 -3.51
CA ILE A 11 14.43 -1.51 -3.04
C ILE A 11 14.44 -2.53 -4.18
N ASP A 12 13.37 -2.57 -4.98
CA ASP A 12 13.28 -3.44 -6.16
C ASP A 12 14.35 -3.10 -7.20
N ALA A 13 14.60 -1.81 -7.45
CA ALA A 13 15.64 -1.36 -8.36
C ALA A 13 17.05 -1.79 -7.89
N LEU A 14 17.34 -1.69 -6.59
CA LEU A 14 18.60 -2.19 -6.04
C LEU A 14 18.74 -3.70 -6.23
N SER A 15 17.66 -4.46 -5.98
CA SER A 15 17.64 -5.91 -6.16
C SER A 15 17.91 -6.30 -7.61
N LYS A 16 17.21 -5.69 -8.56
CA LYS A 16 17.38 -5.94 -10.01
C LYS A 16 18.76 -5.55 -10.52
N SER A 17 19.37 -4.52 -9.94
CA SER A 17 20.72 -4.08 -10.29
C SER A 17 21.83 -4.92 -9.64
N ASN A 18 21.49 -6.00 -8.92
CA ASN A 18 22.43 -6.85 -8.19
C ASN A 18 23.35 -6.08 -7.22
N VAL A 19 22.88 -4.95 -6.72
CA VAL A 19 23.64 -4.15 -5.73
C VAL A 19 23.56 -4.86 -4.37
N VAL A 20 24.70 -4.97 -3.69
CA VAL A 20 24.80 -5.58 -2.36
C VAL A 20 25.29 -4.55 -1.36
N PRO A 21 24.39 -3.72 -0.81
CA PRO A 21 24.78 -2.60 0.05
C PRO A 21 25.59 -3.00 1.28
N LYS A 22 25.35 -4.20 1.86
CA LYS A 22 26.11 -4.68 3.04
C LYS A 22 27.62 -4.71 2.82
N ASN A 23 28.09 -4.83 1.57
CA ASN A 23 29.52 -4.83 1.24
C ASN A 23 30.15 -3.44 1.37
N HIS A 24 29.32 -2.39 1.41
CA HIS A 24 29.72 -0.97 1.44
C HIS A 24 29.27 -0.29 2.75
N LEU A 25 28.42 -0.91 3.53
CA LEU A 25 27.95 -0.37 4.81
C LEU A 25 29.02 -0.59 5.89
N THR A 26 29.81 0.43 6.13
CA THR A 26 30.87 0.42 7.16
C THR A 26 30.33 0.58 8.58
N SER A 27 29.06 0.91 8.75
CA SER A 27 28.46 1.22 10.06
C SER A 27 27.20 0.41 10.29
N SER A 28 27.20 -0.33 11.37
CA SER A 28 26.11 -1.17 11.85
C SER A 28 24.96 -0.43 12.55
N ASN A 29 24.90 0.90 12.50
CA ASN A 29 23.91 1.69 13.25
C ASN A 29 22.51 1.73 12.62
N LEU A 30 22.33 1.20 11.42
CA LEU A 30 21.02 1.08 10.77
C LEU A 30 20.14 0.10 11.57
N ARG A 31 19.00 0.58 12.08
CA ARG A 31 18.06 -0.21 12.87
C ARG A 31 16.74 -0.44 12.16
N THR A 32 16.33 0.50 11.31
CA THR A 32 15.03 0.45 10.64
C THR A 32 15.14 0.89 9.20
N ILE A 33 14.52 0.14 8.30
CA ILE A 33 14.28 0.53 6.92
C ILE A 33 12.77 0.74 6.76
N CYS A 34 12.36 1.98 6.46
CA CYS A 34 10.98 2.32 6.18
C CYS A 34 10.72 2.27 4.67
N SER A 35 9.64 1.63 4.27
CA SER A 35 9.21 1.53 2.87
C SER A 35 7.78 2.02 2.71
N THR A 36 7.55 2.89 1.71
CA THR A 36 6.23 3.44 1.37
C THR A 36 6.10 3.69 -0.13
N GLY A 37 4.98 4.27 -0.56
CA GLY A 37 4.69 4.65 -1.95
C GLY A 37 4.10 3.55 -2.81
N SER A 38 4.37 2.30 -2.49
CA SER A 38 3.72 1.09 -3.03
C SER A 38 3.90 -0.07 -2.05
N PRO A 39 3.11 -1.15 -2.15
CA PRO A 39 3.30 -2.33 -1.33
C PRO A 39 4.71 -2.91 -1.51
N LEU A 40 5.36 -3.25 -0.39
CA LEU A 40 6.66 -3.91 -0.40
C LEU A 40 6.47 -5.39 -0.71
N SER A 41 7.07 -5.88 -1.78
CA SER A 41 6.95 -7.28 -2.21
C SER A 41 7.59 -8.24 -1.21
N PRO A 42 7.11 -9.48 -1.05
CA PRO A 42 7.75 -10.48 -0.19
C PRO A 42 9.23 -10.71 -0.52
N ASP A 43 9.60 -10.68 -1.81
CA ASP A 43 10.97 -10.87 -2.27
C ASP A 43 11.89 -9.72 -1.83
N SER A 44 11.35 -8.50 -1.72
CA SER A 44 12.08 -7.33 -1.22
C SER A 44 12.45 -7.46 0.27
N TYR A 45 11.64 -8.16 1.07
CA TYR A 45 12.02 -8.47 2.47
C TYR A 45 13.26 -9.37 2.50
N ASP A 46 13.31 -10.40 1.66
CA ASP A 46 14.48 -11.29 1.57
C ASP A 46 15.71 -10.55 1.08
N TYR A 47 15.54 -9.69 0.07
CA TYR A 47 16.64 -8.87 -0.41
C TYR A 47 17.19 -7.96 0.69
N ILE A 48 16.34 -7.26 1.44
CA ILE A 48 16.78 -6.40 2.54
C ILE A 48 17.60 -7.19 3.57
N LEU A 49 17.08 -8.33 4.03
CA LEU A 49 17.72 -9.13 5.07
C LEU A 49 19.03 -9.79 4.59
N ASN A 50 19.09 -10.19 3.33
CA ASN A 50 20.26 -10.88 2.77
C ASN A 50 21.32 -9.92 2.24
N ASN A 51 20.95 -8.77 1.69
CA ASN A 51 21.86 -7.91 0.94
C ASN A 51 22.08 -6.52 1.55
N ILE A 52 21.20 -6.06 2.47
CA ILE A 52 21.38 -4.80 3.18
C ILE A 52 21.81 -5.05 4.61
N LYS A 53 20.96 -5.65 5.46
CA LYS A 53 21.26 -5.92 6.85
C LYS A 53 20.32 -6.97 7.44
N SER A 54 20.85 -8.01 8.06
CA SER A 54 20.06 -9.16 8.56
C SER A 54 19.30 -8.88 9.86
N ASP A 55 19.76 -7.91 10.67
CA ASP A 55 19.20 -7.55 11.98
C ASP A 55 18.49 -6.17 11.96
N VAL A 56 17.84 -5.83 10.86
CA VAL A 56 17.11 -4.57 10.68
C VAL A 56 15.61 -4.79 10.78
N GLN A 57 14.90 -3.86 11.40
CA GLN A 57 13.45 -3.81 11.34
C GLN A 57 13.01 -3.31 9.96
N ILE A 58 12.19 -4.09 9.27
CA ILE A 58 11.56 -3.68 8.01
C ILE A 58 10.19 -3.08 8.35
N ALA A 59 10.06 -1.80 8.08
CA ALA A 59 8.90 -0.99 8.42
C ALA A 59 8.15 -0.59 7.14
N SER A 60 7.29 -1.47 6.63
CA SER A 60 6.36 -1.09 5.57
C SER A 60 5.23 -0.25 6.17
N ILE A 61 4.86 0.83 5.48
CA ILE A 61 3.81 1.76 5.90
C ILE A 61 2.91 2.12 4.72
N SER A 62 1.63 2.34 4.99
CA SER A 62 0.68 2.91 4.03
C SER A 62 -0.08 4.07 4.66
N GLY A 63 -0.17 5.15 3.90
CA GLY A 63 -0.83 6.39 4.26
C GLY A 63 -0.88 7.33 3.06
N GLY A 64 -0.95 8.63 3.29
CA GLY A 64 -1.06 9.58 2.20
C GLY A 64 -0.44 10.92 2.51
N THR A 65 -0.11 11.66 1.45
CA THR A 65 0.44 13.01 1.54
C THR A 65 -0.54 13.95 2.25
N ASP A 66 -1.81 13.85 1.96
CA ASP A 66 -2.84 14.74 2.49
C ASP A 66 -3.02 14.61 4.01
N LEU A 67 -2.93 13.39 4.52
CA LEU A 67 -3.04 13.16 5.98
C LEU A 67 -1.72 13.32 6.73
N LEU A 68 -0.60 13.51 6.01
CA LEU A 68 0.76 13.68 6.57
C LEU A 68 1.13 12.62 7.61
N SER A 69 0.58 11.42 7.49
CA SER A 69 0.73 10.30 8.42
C SER A 69 0.50 8.99 7.67
N CYS A 70 0.33 7.91 8.40
CA CYS A 70 -0.05 6.62 7.84
C CYS A 70 -1.20 6.01 8.64
N PHE A 71 -2.06 5.28 7.95
CA PHE A 71 -3.15 4.51 8.57
C PHE A 71 -2.64 3.20 9.15
N VAL A 72 -1.64 2.62 8.50
CA VAL A 72 -1.03 1.35 8.90
C VAL A 72 0.49 1.47 8.87
N LEU A 73 1.14 0.91 9.86
CA LEU A 73 2.57 1.08 10.09
C LEU A 73 3.19 -0.12 10.80
N SER A 74 4.50 -0.07 10.97
CA SER A 74 5.23 -1.06 11.76
C SER A 74 5.25 -0.71 13.24
N ASN A 75 5.49 -1.73 14.08
CA ASN A 75 5.79 -1.55 15.49
C ASN A 75 6.93 -2.50 15.92
N PRO A 76 7.76 -2.10 16.92
CA PRO A 76 8.88 -2.92 17.35
C PRO A 76 8.49 -4.13 18.22
N LEU A 77 7.22 -4.25 18.62
CA LEU A 77 6.74 -5.26 19.56
C LEU A 77 6.17 -6.50 18.86
N SER A 78 5.91 -6.42 17.55
CA SER A 78 5.30 -7.49 16.77
C SER A 78 6.26 -8.03 15.72
N PRO A 79 6.16 -9.31 15.35
CA PRO A 79 6.96 -9.88 14.26
C PRO A 79 6.63 -9.22 12.93
N VAL A 80 7.66 -9.09 12.09
CA VAL A 80 7.49 -8.66 10.69
C VAL A 80 7.10 -9.89 9.86
N ILE A 81 5.98 -9.81 9.16
CA ILE A 81 5.51 -10.84 8.23
C ILE A 81 5.68 -10.30 6.81
N LYS A 82 6.32 -11.04 5.93
CA LYS A 82 6.58 -10.64 4.55
C LYS A 82 5.26 -10.32 3.83
N GLY A 83 5.24 -9.18 3.12
CA GLY A 83 4.07 -8.71 2.40
C GLY A 83 2.93 -8.16 3.28
N GLN A 84 3.15 -8.02 4.59
CA GLN A 84 2.15 -7.50 5.51
C GLN A 84 2.70 -6.31 6.31
N ILE A 85 1.85 -5.35 6.57
CA ILE A 85 2.12 -4.23 7.47
C ILE A 85 1.67 -4.62 8.87
N GLN A 86 2.49 -4.35 9.89
CA GLN A 86 2.35 -4.99 11.20
C GLN A 86 1.09 -4.59 11.98
N CYS A 87 0.64 -3.35 11.88
CA CYS A 87 -0.53 -2.90 12.67
C CYS A 87 -1.17 -1.61 12.13
N ARG A 88 -2.33 -1.30 12.67
CA ARG A 88 -2.97 0.02 12.54
C ARG A 88 -2.18 1.07 13.31
N ALA A 89 -2.14 2.29 12.78
CA ALA A 89 -1.46 3.41 13.44
C ALA A 89 -2.21 3.84 14.71
N LEU A 90 -1.46 4.41 15.65
CA LEU A 90 -2.04 4.95 16.88
C LEU A 90 -2.96 6.13 16.55
N ALA A 91 -4.08 6.21 17.26
CA ALA A 91 -5.14 7.20 17.08
C ALA A 91 -5.84 7.17 15.70
N MET A 92 -5.69 6.06 14.95
CA MET A 92 -6.36 5.79 13.69
C MET A 92 -7.32 4.60 13.87
N ASP A 93 -8.63 4.84 13.80
CA ASP A 93 -9.64 3.75 13.84
C ASP A 93 -9.83 3.17 12.43
N VAL A 94 -8.79 2.49 11.96
CA VAL A 94 -8.74 1.88 10.63
C VAL A 94 -9.57 0.62 10.59
N ASP A 95 -10.33 0.46 9.52
CA ASP A 95 -11.14 -0.72 9.24
C ASP A 95 -11.15 -1.05 7.74
N ILE A 96 -11.71 -2.19 7.39
CA ILE A 96 -11.95 -2.58 6.00
C ILE A 96 -13.45 -2.71 5.80
N PHE A 97 -13.98 -2.02 4.80
CA PHE A 97 -15.41 -2.02 4.49
C PHE A 97 -15.70 -2.69 3.15
N ASN A 98 -16.84 -3.38 3.11
CA ASN A 98 -17.46 -3.79 1.85
C ASN A 98 -18.15 -2.60 1.16
N GLU A 99 -18.79 -2.83 0.03
CA GLU A 99 -19.54 -1.80 -0.71
C GLU A 99 -20.75 -1.22 0.03
N TYR A 100 -21.27 -1.94 1.03
CA TYR A 100 -22.41 -1.54 1.85
C TYR A 100 -22.01 -0.78 3.12
N GLY A 101 -20.70 -0.70 3.42
CA GLY A 101 -20.17 -0.07 4.63
C GLY A 101 -20.09 -1.02 5.84
N ASP A 102 -20.21 -2.32 5.62
CA ASP A 102 -20.02 -3.30 6.69
C ASP A 102 -18.53 -3.62 6.87
N SER A 103 -18.15 -3.79 8.14
CA SER A 103 -16.79 -4.14 8.53
C SER A 103 -16.44 -5.58 8.13
N LEU A 104 -15.27 -5.75 7.54
CA LEU A 104 -14.73 -7.04 7.08
C LEU A 104 -13.51 -7.46 7.89
N VAL A 105 -13.46 -8.75 8.24
CA VAL A 105 -12.28 -9.38 8.85
C VAL A 105 -11.79 -10.49 7.94
N ASN A 106 -10.49 -10.50 7.66
CA ASN A 106 -9.83 -11.48 6.79
C ASN A 106 -10.39 -11.55 5.36
N MET A 107 -11.08 -10.51 4.96
CA MET A 107 -11.62 -10.30 3.61
C MET A 107 -11.11 -8.98 3.05
N GLU A 108 -11.09 -8.88 1.73
CA GLU A 108 -10.65 -7.69 1.01
C GLU A 108 -11.76 -6.65 0.90
N GLY A 109 -11.39 -5.38 1.00
CA GLY A 109 -12.30 -4.26 0.89
C GLY A 109 -11.60 -2.92 0.88
N GLU A 110 -12.36 -1.86 1.04
CA GLU A 110 -11.87 -0.49 1.14
C GLU A 110 -11.27 -0.19 2.50
N LEU A 111 -10.07 0.36 2.51
CA LEU A 111 -9.46 0.88 3.73
C LEU A 111 -10.13 2.20 4.12
N VAL A 112 -10.69 2.22 5.31
CA VAL A 112 -11.38 3.37 5.87
C VAL A 112 -10.81 3.76 7.23
N CYS A 113 -11.01 5.02 7.65
CA CYS A 113 -10.83 5.47 9.02
C CYS A 113 -12.16 5.99 9.55
N LYS A 114 -12.70 5.31 10.56
CA LYS A 114 -14.09 5.50 11.02
C LYS A 114 -14.31 6.77 11.82
N ILE A 115 -13.26 7.29 12.44
CA ILE A 115 -13.33 8.50 13.26
C ILE A 115 -12.30 9.54 12.78
N PRO A 116 -12.51 10.82 13.07
CA PRO A 116 -11.50 11.84 12.85
C PRO A 116 -10.19 11.51 13.55
N PHE A 117 -9.09 11.79 12.91
CA PHE A 117 -7.74 11.50 13.40
C PHE A 117 -6.88 12.77 13.51
N PRO A 118 -5.81 12.78 14.32
CA PRO A 118 -5.08 14.00 14.69
C PRO A 118 -4.52 14.81 13.52
N SER A 119 -4.10 14.14 12.43
CA SER A 119 -3.52 14.77 11.25
C SER A 119 -4.50 14.87 10.08
N MET A 120 -5.79 14.69 10.33
CA MET A 120 -6.83 14.81 9.31
C MET A 120 -6.86 16.23 8.74
N PRO A 121 -6.80 16.41 7.41
CA PRO A 121 -6.93 17.72 6.79
C PRO A 121 -8.25 18.40 7.15
N ILE A 122 -8.20 19.69 7.39
CA ILE A 122 -9.42 20.49 7.64
C ILE A 122 -10.16 20.77 6.34
N LYS A 123 -9.39 21.02 5.26
CA LYS A 123 -9.91 21.31 3.91
C LYS A 123 -8.76 21.31 2.89
N PHE A 124 -9.10 21.34 1.62
CA PHE A 124 -8.14 21.61 0.55
C PHE A 124 -7.98 23.11 0.28
N TRP A 125 -6.81 23.48 -0.21
CA TRP A 125 -6.55 24.86 -0.62
C TRP A 125 -7.41 25.22 -1.85
N ASN A 126 -8.00 26.41 -1.85
CA ASN A 126 -8.91 26.90 -2.91
C ASN A 126 -10.09 25.95 -3.23
N ASP A 127 -10.57 25.19 -2.25
CA ASP A 127 -11.74 24.35 -2.38
C ASP A 127 -12.95 25.04 -1.77
N GLN A 128 -13.80 25.62 -2.65
CA GLN A 128 -15.01 26.29 -2.21
C GLN A 128 -16.03 25.26 -1.70
N ASN A 129 -16.55 25.50 -0.50
CA ASN A 129 -17.52 24.63 0.18
C ASN A 129 -17.03 23.22 0.48
N ASP A 130 -15.72 23.00 0.46
CA ASP A 130 -15.05 21.71 0.71
C ASP A 130 -15.53 20.60 -0.24
N THR A 131 -15.90 20.96 -1.47
CA THR A 131 -16.49 20.04 -2.44
C THR A 131 -15.51 18.95 -2.83
N LYS A 132 -14.31 19.34 -3.28
CA LYS A 132 -13.27 18.37 -3.69
C LYS A 132 -12.81 17.50 -2.52
N TYR A 133 -12.70 18.08 -1.34
CA TYR A 133 -12.32 17.36 -0.12
C TYR A 133 -13.35 16.29 0.25
N LYS A 134 -14.64 16.65 0.18
CA LYS A 134 -15.74 15.71 0.45
C LYS A 134 -15.84 14.61 -0.60
N GLU A 135 -15.71 14.96 -1.87
CA GLU A 135 -15.70 14.00 -2.98
C GLU A 135 -14.53 13.02 -2.85
N ALA A 136 -13.33 13.52 -2.52
CA ALA A 136 -12.14 12.68 -2.43
C ALA A 136 -12.23 11.61 -1.33
N TYR A 137 -12.85 11.92 -0.18
CA TYR A 137 -12.72 11.06 1.00
C TYR A 137 -14.02 10.64 1.67
N PHE A 138 -15.15 11.32 1.42
CA PHE A 138 -16.41 11.12 2.15
C PHE A 138 -17.62 10.81 1.27
N GLU A 139 -17.44 10.73 -0.06
CA GLU A 139 -18.53 10.46 -0.99
C GLU A 139 -19.01 9.01 -0.86
N LYS A 140 -18.07 8.07 -0.81
CA LYS A 140 -18.37 6.63 -0.79
C LYS A 140 -19.07 6.20 0.51
N PHE A 141 -18.56 6.67 1.64
CA PHE A 141 -19.12 6.38 2.96
C PHE A 141 -19.32 7.68 3.73
N LYS A 142 -20.58 8.06 3.94
CA LYS A 142 -20.92 9.35 4.55
C LYS A 142 -20.31 9.53 5.94
N GLY A 143 -19.41 10.53 6.07
CA GLY A 143 -18.78 10.87 7.35
C GLY A 143 -17.63 9.94 7.76
N ILE A 144 -17.25 9.01 6.91
CA ILE A 144 -16.13 8.08 7.14
C ILE A 144 -15.07 8.32 6.06
N TRP A 145 -13.82 8.50 6.48
CA TRP A 145 -12.71 8.68 5.56
C TRP A 145 -12.46 7.40 4.76
N CYS A 146 -12.70 7.43 3.47
CA CYS A 146 -12.36 6.36 2.54
C CYS A 146 -11.03 6.72 1.86
N HIS A 147 -9.98 5.91 2.13
CA HIS A 147 -8.64 6.27 1.66
C HIS A 147 -8.39 5.97 0.19
N GLY A 148 -9.18 5.06 -0.37
CA GLY A 148 -9.01 4.60 -1.76
C GLY A 148 -7.90 3.57 -1.92
N ASP A 149 -7.58 2.83 -0.87
CA ASP A 149 -6.72 1.64 -0.92
C ASP A 149 -7.57 0.38 -0.76
N TRP A 150 -7.29 -0.62 -1.61
CA TRP A 150 -7.85 -1.96 -1.51
C TRP A 150 -6.96 -2.79 -0.58
N ALA A 151 -7.53 -3.26 0.52
CA ALA A 151 -6.75 -3.85 1.59
C ALA A 151 -7.50 -4.96 2.33
N LYS A 152 -6.78 -5.68 3.19
CA LYS A 152 -7.33 -6.69 4.11
C LYS A 152 -6.66 -6.56 5.48
N ILE A 153 -7.45 -6.59 6.54
CA ILE A 153 -6.98 -6.82 7.90
C ILE A 153 -7.08 -8.31 8.18
N THR A 154 -5.96 -8.93 8.52
CA THR A 154 -5.91 -10.36 8.85
C THR A 154 -6.42 -10.63 10.25
N GLU A 155 -6.70 -11.90 10.59
CA GLU A 155 -7.07 -12.32 11.94
C GLU A 155 -6.02 -11.95 13.01
N ARG A 156 -4.75 -11.76 12.60
CA ARG A 156 -3.66 -11.32 13.47
C ARG A 156 -3.60 -9.80 13.66
N GLY A 157 -4.46 -9.05 12.97
CA GLY A 157 -4.46 -7.59 12.99
C GLY A 157 -3.39 -6.95 12.08
N THR A 158 -2.64 -7.74 11.33
CA THR A 158 -1.74 -7.24 10.27
C THR A 158 -2.54 -6.83 9.04
N VAL A 159 -1.97 -5.98 8.19
CA VAL A 159 -2.67 -5.42 7.04
C VAL A 159 -1.93 -5.76 5.75
N VAL A 160 -2.67 -6.23 4.75
CA VAL A 160 -2.20 -6.42 3.39
C VAL A 160 -2.79 -5.32 2.53
N ILE A 161 -1.95 -4.60 1.80
CA ILE A 161 -2.39 -3.60 0.80
C ILE A 161 -2.24 -4.21 -0.59
N TYR A 162 -3.32 -4.24 -1.35
CA TYR A 162 -3.37 -4.76 -2.72
C TYR A 162 -3.17 -3.69 -3.79
N GLY A 163 -3.22 -2.43 -3.39
CA GLY A 163 -3.07 -1.25 -4.27
C GLY A 163 -4.21 -0.26 -4.10
N ARG A 164 -4.32 0.66 -5.06
CA ARG A 164 -5.41 1.64 -5.08
C ARG A 164 -6.72 0.97 -5.47
N SER A 165 -7.81 1.30 -4.80
CA SER A 165 -9.13 0.76 -5.11
C SER A 165 -9.69 1.27 -6.44
N ASP A 166 -9.33 2.50 -6.84
CA ASP A 166 -9.65 3.09 -8.13
C ASP A 166 -8.89 2.46 -9.32
N ALA A 167 -7.76 1.82 -9.05
CA ALA A 167 -6.95 1.10 -10.04
C ALA A 167 -7.13 -0.43 -9.98
N THR A 168 -8.00 -0.94 -9.11
CA THR A 168 -8.28 -2.37 -8.98
C THR A 168 -9.04 -2.86 -10.22
N LEU A 169 -8.51 -3.89 -10.87
CA LEU A 169 -9.15 -4.53 -12.02
C LEU A 169 -10.33 -5.40 -11.56
N ASN A 170 -11.35 -5.51 -12.40
CA ASN A 170 -12.52 -6.36 -12.11
C ASN A 170 -12.93 -7.23 -13.32
N PRO A 171 -12.02 -8.06 -13.86
CA PRO A 171 -12.36 -8.93 -15.00
C PRO A 171 -13.35 -10.01 -14.57
N GLY A 172 -14.54 -10.02 -15.19
CA GLY A 172 -15.56 -11.03 -14.93
C GLY A 172 -16.08 -11.06 -13.47
N GLY A 173 -16.00 -9.94 -12.74
CA GLY A 173 -16.47 -9.84 -11.36
C GLY A 173 -15.44 -10.23 -10.30
N VAL A 174 -14.24 -10.63 -10.68
CA VAL A 174 -13.14 -10.92 -9.77
C VAL A 174 -12.25 -9.68 -9.62
N ARG A 175 -12.10 -9.16 -8.41
CA ARG A 175 -11.23 -8.01 -8.15
C ARG A 175 -9.78 -8.47 -8.04
N ILE A 176 -8.90 -7.83 -8.81
CA ILE A 176 -7.45 -8.08 -8.82
C ILE A 176 -6.75 -6.76 -8.49
N GLY A 177 -6.03 -6.73 -7.39
CA GLY A 177 -5.22 -5.57 -7.00
C GLY A 177 -4.01 -5.40 -7.93
N THR A 178 -3.68 -4.16 -8.26
CA THR A 178 -2.53 -3.87 -9.14
C THR A 178 -1.21 -4.42 -8.59
N ALA A 179 -1.05 -4.47 -7.26
CA ALA A 179 0.13 -5.03 -6.62
C ALA A 179 0.32 -6.53 -6.91
N GLU A 180 -0.75 -7.30 -7.08
CA GLU A 180 -0.66 -8.73 -7.43
C GLU A 180 -0.07 -8.93 -8.82
N ILE A 181 -0.48 -8.06 -9.76
CA ILE A 181 0.03 -8.09 -11.12
C ILE A 181 1.50 -7.64 -11.14
N TYR A 182 1.84 -6.55 -10.47
CA TYR A 182 3.23 -6.09 -10.35
C TYR A 182 4.12 -7.18 -9.75
N ASN A 183 3.71 -7.80 -8.65
CA ASN A 183 4.44 -8.88 -7.99
C ASN A 183 4.65 -10.11 -8.88
N THR A 184 3.83 -10.30 -9.91
CA THR A 184 3.98 -11.41 -10.86
C THR A 184 4.85 -11.01 -12.05
N VAL A 185 4.54 -9.89 -12.69
CA VAL A 185 5.18 -9.44 -13.94
C VAL A 185 6.60 -8.95 -13.68
N GLU A 186 6.82 -8.20 -12.61
CA GLU A 186 8.12 -7.61 -12.30
C GLU A 186 9.12 -8.61 -11.70
N LYS A 187 8.74 -9.89 -11.51
CA LYS A 187 9.69 -10.99 -11.21
C LYS A 187 10.53 -11.40 -12.42
N LEU A 188 10.07 -11.09 -13.62
CA LEU A 188 10.81 -11.38 -14.83
C LEU A 188 11.99 -10.41 -14.96
N ASN A 189 13.20 -10.95 -15.07
CA ASN A 189 14.42 -10.15 -15.16
C ASN A 189 14.47 -9.21 -16.39
N GLU A 190 13.73 -9.58 -17.43
CA GLU A 190 13.61 -8.82 -18.69
C GLU A 190 12.73 -7.59 -18.55
N ILE A 191 11.91 -7.50 -17.48
CA ILE A 191 10.98 -6.40 -17.25
C ILE A 191 11.54 -5.48 -16.17
N ALA A 192 11.96 -4.29 -16.59
CA ALA A 192 12.49 -3.27 -15.67
C ALA A 192 11.38 -2.65 -14.82
N GLU A 193 10.24 -2.32 -15.45
CA GLU A 193 9.09 -1.69 -14.82
C GLU A 193 7.82 -2.00 -15.62
N SER A 194 6.67 -2.05 -14.93
CA SER A 194 5.36 -2.26 -15.54
C SER A 194 4.34 -1.23 -15.04
N ILE A 195 3.31 -0.97 -15.84
CA ILE A 195 2.17 -0.13 -15.49
C ILE A 195 0.91 -0.95 -15.71
N VAL A 196 0.11 -1.07 -14.67
CA VAL A 196 -1.21 -1.70 -14.71
C VAL A 196 -2.26 -0.60 -14.77
N CYS A 197 -3.07 -0.61 -15.81
CA CYS A 197 -4.21 0.30 -15.95
C CYS A 197 -5.40 -0.43 -16.55
N LEU A 198 -6.59 0.03 -16.21
CA LEU A 198 -7.84 -0.38 -16.86
C LEU A 198 -7.94 0.33 -18.20
N LEU A 199 -7.98 -0.47 -19.28
CA LEU A 199 -8.40 0.04 -20.57
C LEU A 199 -9.90 -0.23 -20.67
N TYR A 200 -10.72 0.81 -20.62
CA TYR A 200 -12.13 0.73 -21.01
C TYR A 200 -12.17 0.64 -22.53
N THR A 201 -11.93 -0.55 -23.08
CA THR A 201 -12.30 -0.83 -24.46
C THR A 201 -13.79 -1.09 -24.45
N SER A 202 -14.53 -0.38 -25.33
CA SER A 202 -15.87 -0.79 -25.74
C SER A 202 -15.84 -2.28 -26.00
N ASP A 203 -16.81 -2.98 -25.47
CA ASP A 203 -16.94 -4.43 -25.39
C ASP A 203 -16.40 -5.14 -26.64
N ALA A 204 -15.37 -5.97 -26.47
CA ALA A 204 -14.81 -6.77 -27.56
C ALA A 204 -15.82 -7.79 -28.15
N ALA A 205 -17.02 -7.88 -27.59
CA ALA A 205 -18.12 -8.66 -28.09
C ALA A 205 -18.87 -7.99 -29.28
N ASP A 206 -18.74 -6.65 -29.43
CA ASP A 206 -19.39 -5.93 -30.53
C ASP A 206 -18.59 -5.90 -31.86
N ASP A 207 -17.29 -6.27 -31.83
CA ASP A 207 -16.44 -6.27 -33.03
C ASP A 207 -16.59 -7.52 -33.94
N TRP A 208 -17.45 -8.47 -33.60
CA TRP A 208 -17.68 -9.69 -34.40
C TRP A 208 -18.99 -9.69 -35.20
N SER A 209 -19.67 -8.55 -35.29
CA SER A 209 -20.93 -8.42 -36.04
C SER A 209 -20.85 -7.52 -37.28
N SER A 210 -19.70 -7.53 -37.98
CA SER A 210 -19.58 -6.91 -39.31
C SER A 210 -18.98 -7.85 -40.34
#